data_2fe9affc7ed9c1a1270ca1f7b71cb87d
#
_entry.id   2fe9affc7ed9c1a1270ca1f7b71cb87d
#
_cell.length_a   1.000
_cell.length_b   1.000
_cell.length_c   1.000
_cell.angle_alpha   90.00
_cell.angle_beta   90.00
_cell.angle_gamma   90.00
#
_symmetry.space_group_name_H-M   'P 1'
#
loop_
_entity.id
_entity.type
_entity.pdbx_description
1 polymer ?
#
loop_
_entity_poly.entity_id
_entity_poly.type
_entity_poly.pdbx_seq_one_letter_code
_entity_poly.pdbx_strand_id
1 'polypeptide(L)'
;MRPVYLLDSAILIDHLRGIGPATTWLRTLREGEAVISAITRAEVMAGGSSDERAVAFDLCEQFACLALTKESADRAAELRRAHRWKLPDAFQAALAINQDLRLVTRNSRGFDERTHSFVLIPYSVR
;
A
#
# COMPACT_ATOMS: atom_id res chain seq x y z
N MET A 1 -8.23 17.28 -4.35
CA MET A 1 -8.43 16.06 -5.17
C MET A 1 -8.77 14.89 -4.25
N ARG A 2 -9.77 14.11 -4.63
CA ARG A 2 -10.09 12.89 -3.90
C ARG A 2 -9.03 11.83 -4.23
N PRO A 3 -8.45 11.13 -3.22
CA PRO A 3 -7.48 10.08 -3.51
C PRO A 3 -8.12 8.90 -4.25
N VAL A 4 -7.31 8.27 -5.09
CA VAL A 4 -7.71 7.13 -5.94
C VAL A 4 -6.99 5.86 -5.49
N TYR A 5 -5.76 6.00 -5.00
CA TYR A 5 -4.87 4.87 -4.71
C TYR A 5 -4.51 4.76 -3.25
N LEU A 6 -4.46 3.52 -2.77
CA LEU A 6 -3.84 3.15 -1.50
C LEU A 6 -2.56 2.36 -1.84
N LEU A 7 -1.41 2.90 -1.46
CA LEU A 7 -0.12 2.28 -1.80
C LEU A 7 0.28 1.24 -0.77
N ASP A 8 0.56 0.02 -1.23
CA ASP A 8 1.13 -1.02 -0.40
C ASP A 8 2.61 -0.71 -0.12
N SER A 9 3.15 -1.20 0.99
CA SER A 9 4.54 -0.97 1.39
C SER A 9 5.54 -1.43 0.33
N ALA A 10 5.25 -2.51 -0.39
CA ALA A 10 6.13 -3.04 -1.43
C ALA A 10 6.49 -1.98 -2.48
N ILE A 11 5.56 -1.11 -2.86
CA ILE A 11 5.80 -0.06 -3.86
C ILE A 11 6.83 0.95 -3.35
N LEU A 12 6.66 1.42 -2.12
CA LEU A 12 7.57 2.39 -1.51
C LEU A 12 8.94 1.76 -1.21
N ILE A 13 8.96 0.53 -0.73
CA ILE A 13 10.20 -0.19 -0.45
C ILE A 13 10.99 -0.42 -1.74
N ASP A 14 10.32 -0.81 -2.83
CA ASP A 14 10.97 -0.96 -4.13
C ASP A 14 11.60 0.36 -4.59
N HIS A 15 10.88 1.46 -4.45
CA HIS A 15 11.41 2.77 -4.79
C HIS A 15 12.66 3.09 -3.97
N LEU A 16 12.64 2.86 -2.66
CA LEU A 16 13.78 3.11 -1.77
C LEU A 16 14.98 2.23 -2.12
N ARG A 17 14.74 1.06 -2.68
CA ARG A 17 15.80 0.12 -3.12
C ARG A 17 16.30 0.40 -4.53
N GLY A 18 15.82 1.45 -5.16
CA GLY A 18 16.27 1.82 -6.51
C GLY A 18 15.66 1.00 -7.63
N ILE A 19 14.51 0.36 -7.40
CA ILE A 19 13.79 -0.38 -8.44
C ILE A 19 13.13 0.64 -9.37
N GLY A 20 13.68 0.79 -10.59
CA GLY A 20 13.26 1.81 -11.55
C GLY A 20 11.76 1.84 -11.85
N PRO A 21 11.11 0.69 -12.13
CA PRO A 21 9.68 0.68 -12.40
C PRO A 21 8.82 1.27 -11.28
N ALA A 22 9.21 1.07 -10.02
CA ALA A 22 8.50 1.66 -8.88
C ALA A 22 8.60 3.19 -8.91
N THR A 23 9.81 3.70 -9.08
CA THR A 23 10.06 5.14 -9.16
C THR A 23 9.30 5.77 -10.34
N THR A 24 9.35 5.13 -11.51
CA THR A 24 8.67 5.62 -12.70
C THR A 24 7.15 5.70 -12.45
N TRP A 25 6.57 4.66 -11.87
CA TRP A 25 5.14 4.66 -11.59
C TRP A 25 4.76 5.75 -10.58
N LEU A 26 5.54 5.87 -9.48
CA LEU A 26 5.28 6.89 -8.46
C LEU A 26 5.31 8.31 -9.04
N ARG A 27 6.17 8.57 -10.01
CA ARG A 27 6.26 9.88 -10.68
C ARG A 27 5.03 10.22 -11.51
N THR A 28 4.18 9.25 -11.83
CA THR A 28 2.93 9.52 -12.54
C THR A 28 1.85 10.09 -11.63
N LEU A 29 2.03 9.99 -10.31
CA LEU A 29 1.02 10.43 -9.34
C LEU A 29 0.97 11.95 -9.24
N ARG A 30 -0.26 12.45 -9.11
CA ARG A 30 -0.51 13.84 -8.75
C ARG A 30 -0.56 13.97 -7.25
N GLU A 31 -0.29 15.17 -6.74
CA GLU A 31 -0.41 15.46 -5.32
C GLU A 31 -1.82 15.13 -4.83
N GLY A 32 -1.93 14.37 -3.74
CA GLY A 32 -3.21 13.96 -3.16
C GLY A 32 -3.89 12.77 -3.83
N GLU A 33 -3.34 12.25 -4.94
CA GLU A 33 -3.93 11.13 -5.66
C GLU A 33 -3.77 9.80 -4.93
N ALA A 34 -2.71 9.66 -4.13
CA ALA A 34 -2.42 8.44 -3.40
C ALA A 34 -2.31 8.71 -1.90
N VAL A 35 -2.72 7.72 -1.12
CA VAL A 35 -2.58 7.69 0.34
C VAL A 35 -1.90 6.39 0.75
N ILE A 36 -1.42 6.34 1.98
CA ILE A 36 -0.88 5.11 2.57
C ILE A 36 -1.65 4.79 3.85
N SER A 37 -1.58 3.55 4.30
CA SER A 37 -2.13 3.15 5.59
C SER A 37 -1.07 3.22 6.68
N ALA A 38 -1.52 3.17 7.93
CA ALA A 38 -0.63 3.02 9.09
C ALA A 38 0.22 1.74 8.96
N ILE A 39 -0.31 0.69 8.34
CA ILE A 39 0.44 -0.56 8.06
C ILE A 39 1.62 -0.28 7.13
N THR A 40 1.37 0.39 6.00
CA THR A 40 2.43 0.74 5.04
C THR A 40 3.50 1.60 5.72
N ARG A 41 3.07 2.62 6.47
CA ARG A 41 4.02 3.49 7.19
C ARG A 41 4.92 2.68 8.12
N ALA A 42 4.33 1.80 8.93
CA ALA A 42 5.08 0.97 9.87
C ALA A 42 6.08 0.06 9.15
N GLU A 43 5.66 -0.59 8.07
CA GLU A 43 6.52 -1.51 7.32
C GLU A 43 7.67 -0.77 6.63
N VAL A 44 7.40 0.38 6.05
CA VAL A 44 8.44 1.19 5.38
C VAL A 44 9.44 1.73 6.40
N MET A 45 8.96 2.17 7.56
CA MET A 45 9.80 2.75 8.61
C MET A 45 10.60 1.71 9.41
N ALA A 46 10.18 0.44 9.38
CA ALA A 46 10.78 -0.61 10.21
C ALA A 46 12.16 -1.06 9.74
N GLY A 47 12.53 -0.80 8.50
CA GLY A 47 13.79 -1.28 7.93
C GLY A 47 14.88 -0.22 7.89
N GLY A 48 16.08 -0.68 7.49
CA GLY A 48 17.18 0.20 7.15
C GLY A 48 18.00 0.75 8.31
N SER A 49 19.06 1.48 7.96
CA SER A 49 19.92 2.22 8.89
C SER A 49 19.24 3.53 9.31
N SER A 50 19.88 4.26 10.23
CA SER A 50 19.39 5.59 10.67
C SER A 50 19.22 6.55 9.50
N ASP A 51 20.17 6.57 8.57
CA ASP A 51 20.11 7.45 7.40
C ASP A 51 18.99 7.04 6.46
N GLU A 52 18.86 5.73 6.23
CA GLU A 52 17.78 5.18 5.40
C GLU A 52 16.40 5.44 6.00
N ARG A 53 16.29 5.40 7.34
CA ARG A 53 15.02 5.70 8.02
C ARG A 53 14.60 7.15 7.86
N ALA A 54 15.54 8.07 7.82
CA ALA A 54 15.24 9.49 7.57
C ALA A 54 14.63 9.68 6.18
N VAL A 55 15.21 9.02 5.16
CA VAL A 55 14.68 9.06 3.79
C VAL A 55 13.31 8.40 3.72
N ALA A 56 13.13 7.27 4.39
CA ALA A 56 11.84 6.56 4.46
C ALA A 56 10.76 7.44 5.11
N PHE A 57 11.12 8.13 6.20
CA PHE A 57 10.21 9.06 6.87
C PHE A 57 9.75 10.17 5.92
N ASP A 58 10.71 10.81 5.25
CA ASP A 58 10.39 11.90 4.32
C ASP A 58 9.48 11.42 3.18
N LEU A 59 9.70 10.21 2.68
CA LEU A 59 8.87 9.63 1.65
C LEU A 59 7.44 9.41 2.17
N CYS A 60 7.29 8.82 3.35
CA CYS A 60 5.98 8.57 3.95
C CYS A 60 5.22 9.87 4.21
N GLU A 61 5.92 10.93 4.59
CA GLU A 61 5.31 12.24 4.88
C GLU A 61 4.72 12.92 3.65
N GLN A 62 5.04 12.44 2.46
CA GLN A 62 4.44 12.96 1.22
C GLN A 62 2.99 12.48 1.02
N PHE A 63 2.55 11.50 1.80
CA PHE A 63 1.23 10.90 1.64
C PHE A 63 0.40 11.06 2.91
N ALA A 64 -0.89 11.33 2.75
CA ALA A 64 -1.81 11.24 3.86
C ALA A 64 -1.85 9.78 4.36
N CYS A 65 -1.94 9.59 5.66
CA CYS A 65 -1.89 8.27 6.29
C CYS A 65 -3.25 7.91 6.87
N LEU A 66 -3.85 6.82 6.39
CA LEU A 66 -5.12 6.32 6.91
C LEU A 66 -4.88 5.49 8.16
N ALA A 67 -5.60 5.82 9.22
CA ALA A 67 -5.57 5.07 10.47
C ALA A 67 -6.29 3.73 10.31
N LEU A 68 -5.91 2.75 11.12
CA LEU A 68 -6.67 1.53 11.28
C LEU A 68 -7.83 1.80 12.23
N THR A 69 -9.05 1.49 11.78
CA THR A 69 -10.26 1.77 12.52
C THR A 69 -10.95 0.47 12.92
N LYS A 70 -11.96 0.57 13.78
CA LYS A 70 -12.81 -0.57 14.13
C LYS A 70 -13.47 -1.15 12.87
N GLU A 71 -13.97 -0.28 11.98
CA GLU A 71 -14.59 -0.71 10.73
C GLU A 71 -13.61 -1.47 9.84
N SER A 72 -12.36 -0.97 9.73
CA SER A 72 -11.33 -1.66 8.94
C SER A 72 -10.95 -3.00 9.58
N ALA A 73 -10.92 -3.09 10.91
CA ALA A 73 -10.65 -4.33 11.62
C ALA A 73 -11.73 -5.38 11.38
N ASP A 74 -13.00 -4.99 11.46
CA ASP A 74 -14.11 -5.90 11.22
C ASP A 74 -14.09 -6.44 9.80
N ARG A 75 -13.85 -5.56 8.81
CA ARG A 75 -13.73 -5.98 7.41
C ARG A 75 -12.50 -6.87 7.20
N ALA A 76 -11.37 -6.53 7.80
CA ALA A 76 -10.15 -7.33 7.69
C ALA A 76 -10.36 -8.75 8.22
N ALA A 77 -11.10 -8.89 9.31
CA ALA A 77 -11.42 -10.20 9.87
C ALA A 77 -12.24 -11.05 8.88
N GLU A 78 -13.24 -10.45 8.23
CA GLU A 78 -14.05 -11.13 7.21
C GLU A 78 -13.18 -11.56 6.03
N LEU A 79 -12.32 -10.67 5.53
CA LEU A 79 -11.47 -10.93 4.38
C LEU A 79 -10.44 -12.02 4.69
N ARG A 80 -9.88 -12.01 5.89
CA ARG A 80 -8.95 -13.06 6.31
C ARG A 80 -9.63 -14.42 6.33
N ARG A 81 -10.84 -14.51 6.83
CA ARG A 81 -11.59 -15.78 6.83
C ARG A 81 -11.90 -16.26 5.41
N ALA A 82 -12.27 -15.33 4.52
CA ALA A 82 -12.65 -15.67 3.15
C ALA A 82 -11.47 -16.04 2.27
N HIS A 83 -10.35 -15.33 2.41
CA HIS A 83 -9.20 -15.43 1.49
C HIS A 83 -7.94 -15.97 2.13
N ARG A 84 -7.92 -16.16 3.44
CA ARG A 84 -6.75 -16.61 4.22
C ARG A 84 -5.54 -15.68 4.10
N TRP A 85 -5.77 -14.41 3.80
CA TRP A 85 -4.70 -13.41 3.75
C TRP A 85 -4.15 -13.18 5.16
N LYS A 86 -2.86 -12.80 5.24
CA LYS A 86 -2.28 -12.33 6.49
C LYS A 86 -2.98 -11.04 6.91
N LEU A 87 -3.03 -10.78 8.22
CA LEU A 87 -3.74 -9.59 8.72
C LEU A 87 -3.26 -8.28 8.09
N PRO A 88 -1.96 -8.01 7.93
CA PRO A 88 -1.56 -6.77 7.26
C PRO A 88 -2.17 -6.62 5.87
N ASP A 89 -2.16 -7.66 5.05
CA ASP A 89 -2.77 -7.65 3.72
C ASP A 89 -4.29 -7.48 3.80
N ALA A 90 -4.93 -8.17 4.74
CA ALA A 90 -6.37 -8.05 4.95
C ALA A 90 -6.77 -6.63 5.34
N PHE A 91 -5.97 -5.96 6.18
CA PHE A 91 -6.19 -4.55 6.54
C PHE A 91 -6.04 -3.62 5.34
N GLN A 92 -5.04 -3.86 4.49
CA GLN A 92 -4.86 -3.07 3.27
C GLN A 92 -6.08 -3.19 2.36
N ALA A 93 -6.53 -4.41 2.14
CA ALA A 93 -7.74 -4.66 1.33
C ALA A 93 -8.98 -4.03 1.96
N ALA A 94 -9.14 -4.14 3.29
CA ALA A 94 -10.27 -3.57 4.00
C ALA A 94 -10.33 -2.04 3.83
N LEU A 95 -9.20 -1.37 3.99
CA LEU A 95 -9.13 0.09 3.82
C LEU A 95 -9.46 0.48 2.38
N ALA A 96 -8.90 -0.24 1.40
CA ALA A 96 -9.17 0.04 -0.01
C ALA A 96 -10.66 -0.10 -0.33
N ILE A 97 -11.28 -1.19 0.12
CA ILE A 97 -12.70 -1.44 -0.12
C ILE A 97 -13.57 -0.39 0.59
N ASN A 98 -13.31 -0.15 1.89
CA ASN A 98 -14.13 0.77 2.69
C ASN A 98 -14.03 2.22 2.21
N GLN A 99 -12.87 2.63 1.69
CA GLN A 99 -12.62 3.99 1.22
C GLN A 99 -12.78 4.17 -0.29
N ASP A 100 -13.17 3.10 -0.99
CA ASP A 100 -13.31 3.10 -2.45
C ASP A 100 -12.00 3.54 -3.14
N LEU A 101 -10.90 2.91 -2.73
CA LEU A 101 -9.57 3.13 -3.29
C LEU A 101 -9.10 1.87 -4.01
N ARG A 102 -8.18 2.05 -4.96
CA ARG A 102 -7.49 0.90 -5.55
C ARG A 102 -6.22 0.63 -4.76
N LEU A 103 -6.06 -0.61 -4.32
CA LEU A 103 -4.84 -1.06 -3.64
C LEU A 103 -3.77 -1.29 -4.69
N VAL A 104 -2.71 -0.50 -4.62
CA VAL A 104 -1.57 -0.61 -5.53
C VAL A 104 -0.50 -1.45 -4.87
N THR A 105 -0.27 -2.63 -5.41
CA THR A 105 0.66 -3.61 -4.84
C THR A 105 1.35 -4.37 -5.96
N ARG A 106 2.50 -5.00 -5.69
CA ARG A 106 3.10 -5.96 -6.61
C ARG A 106 2.95 -7.40 -6.13
N ASN A 107 2.17 -7.62 -5.08
CA ASN A 107 1.93 -8.96 -4.53
C ASN A 107 0.84 -9.67 -5.34
N SER A 108 1.19 -10.11 -6.54
CA SER A 108 0.25 -10.78 -7.45
C SER A 108 -0.18 -12.17 -6.95
N ARG A 109 0.54 -12.76 -6.01
CA ARG A 109 0.17 -14.06 -5.43
C ARG A 109 -0.96 -13.92 -4.42
N GLY A 110 -0.88 -12.90 -3.56
CA GLY A 110 -1.92 -12.62 -2.57
C GLY A 110 -3.11 -11.92 -3.17
N PHE A 111 -2.88 -11.00 -4.11
CA PHE A 111 -3.91 -10.16 -4.72
C PHE A 111 -3.89 -10.32 -6.24
N ASP A 112 -4.87 -11.04 -6.76
CA ASP A 112 -5.03 -11.18 -8.22
C ASP A 112 -5.96 -10.06 -8.71
N GLU A 113 -5.42 -9.15 -9.53
CA GLU A 113 -6.21 -8.02 -10.05
C GLU A 113 -7.34 -8.46 -11.00
N ARG A 114 -7.26 -9.69 -11.53
CA ARG A 114 -8.35 -10.26 -12.35
C ARG A 114 -9.52 -10.73 -11.49
N THR A 115 -9.25 -11.11 -10.24
CA THR A 115 -10.26 -11.59 -9.29
C THR A 115 -10.81 -10.46 -8.43
N HIS A 116 -9.94 -9.47 -8.10
CA HIS A 116 -10.27 -8.39 -7.18
C HIS A 116 -10.18 -7.05 -7.89
N SER A 117 -11.34 -6.45 -8.18
CA SER A 117 -11.43 -5.18 -8.93
C SER A 117 -10.75 -4.00 -8.23
N PHE A 118 -10.56 -4.09 -6.91
CA PHE A 118 -9.90 -3.02 -6.15
C PHE A 118 -8.37 -3.07 -6.24
N VAL A 119 -7.78 -4.07 -6.89
CA VAL A 119 -6.32 -4.25 -6.95
C VAL A 119 -5.76 -3.72 -8.26
N LEU A 120 -4.62 -3.04 -8.17
CA LEU A 120 -3.82 -2.61 -9.31
C LEU A 120 -2.38 -3.10 -9.11
N ILE A 121 -1.88 -3.87 -10.07
CA ILE A 121 -0.48 -4.29 -10.12
C ILE A 121 0.21 -3.40 -11.16
N PRO A 122 0.97 -2.36 -10.76
CA PRO A 122 1.46 -1.35 -11.70
C PRO A 122 2.68 -1.79 -12.51
N TYR A 123 3.42 -2.78 -12.02
CA TYR A 123 4.61 -3.32 -12.69
C TYR A 123 4.94 -4.69 -12.11
N SER A 124 5.78 -5.45 -12.83
CA SER A 124 6.33 -6.72 -12.35
C SER A 124 7.81 -6.56 -12.01
N VAL A 125 8.26 -7.31 -11.00
CA VAL A 125 9.68 -7.40 -10.63
C VAL A 125 10.08 -8.87 -10.71
N ARG A 126 11.15 -9.13 -11.44
CA ARG A 126 11.70 -10.47 -11.59
C ARG A 126 12.87 -10.70 -10.65
#